data_6231bb2ead8b46400430bfa963b5b354
#
_entry.id   6231bb2ead8b46400430bfa963b5b354
#
_cell.length_a   1.000
_cell.length_b   1.000
_cell.length_c   1.000
_cell.angle_alpha   90.00
_cell.angle_beta   90.00
_cell.angle_gamma   90.00
#
_symmetry.space_group_name_H-M   'P 1'
#
loop_
_entity.id
_entity.type
_entity.pdbx_description
1 polymer ?
#
loop_
_entity_poly.entity_id
_entity_poly.type
_entity_poly.pdbx_seq_one_letter_code
_entity_poly.pdbx_strand_id
1 'polypeptide(L)'
;LMSKRTLEREAFGKKFSDFSNIRQEVAISKCEIEQARLLTLSAADKMDKLGNKEAKDIIAMIKIVAPDMALKVIDRAIQILGGKGVGPDTHLAHYFAIARMLRLADGPDEVHMYQLGKSVIRSYGKL
;
A
#
# COMPACT_ATOMS: atom_id res chain seq x y z
N LEU A 1 -9.66 -10.35 -5.18
CA LEU A 1 -9.40 -11.69 -4.63
C LEU A 1 -9.93 -11.78 -3.21
N MET A 2 -9.40 -11.02 -2.26
CA MET A 2 -9.76 -11.04 -0.84
C MET A 2 -11.29 -11.00 -0.61
N SER A 3 -11.97 -9.95 -1.05
CA SER A 3 -13.43 -9.80 -0.87
C SER A 3 -14.25 -10.93 -1.51
N LYS A 4 -13.84 -11.40 -2.70
CA LYS A 4 -14.49 -12.56 -3.34
C LYS A 4 -14.37 -13.81 -2.46
N ARG A 5 -13.16 -14.07 -1.92
CA ARG A 5 -12.92 -15.21 -1.04
C ARG A 5 -13.79 -15.20 0.21
N THR A 6 -14.06 -14.03 0.79
CA THR A 6 -14.90 -13.94 1.99
C THR A 6 -16.35 -14.36 1.77
N LEU A 7 -16.85 -14.25 0.54
CA LEU A 7 -18.19 -14.67 0.15
C LEU A 7 -18.27 -16.19 -0.16
N GLU A 8 -17.15 -16.79 -0.54
CA GLU A 8 -17.07 -18.21 -0.96
C GLU A 8 -16.71 -19.14 0.20
N ARG A 9 -15.86 -18.69 1.11
CA ARG A 9 -15.30 -19.52 2.18
C ARG A 9 -16.24 -19.60 3.38
N GLU A 10 -16.47 -20.81 3.83
CA GLU A 10 -17.17 -21.10 5.09
C GLU A 10 -16.20 -21.73 6.10
N ALA A 11 -16.34 -21.36 7.36
CA ALA A 11 -15.67 -21.95 8.50
C ALA A 11 -16.52 -21.74 9.77
N PHE A 12 -16.47 -22.70 10.68
CA PHE A 12 -17.23 -22.65 11.93
C PHE A 12 -18.73 -22.38 11.72
N GLY A 13 -19.32 -22.97 10.66
CA GLY A 13 -20.74 -22.91 10.37
C GLY A 13 -21.26 -21.61 9.76
N LYS A 14 -20.37 -20.70 9.35
CA LYS A 14 -20.75 -19.43 8.69
C LYS A 14 -19.74 -18.99 7.64
N LYS A 15 -20.14 -18.05 6.78
CA LYS A 15 -19.25 -17.46 5.77
C LYS A 15 -18.19 -16.57 6.41
N PHE A 16 -17.02 -16.46 5.79
CA PHE A 16 -15.97 -15.54 6.22
C PHE A 16 -16.47 -14.09 6.28
N SER A 17 -17.34 -13.70 5.35
CA SER A 17 -17.98 -12.38 5.34
C SER A 17 -18.79 -12.06 6.60
N ASP A 18 -19.15 -13.05 7.42
CA ASP A 18 -19.95 -12.86 8.64
C ASP A 18 -19.08 -12.65 9.89
N PHE A 19 -17.77 -12.83 9.76
CA PHE A 19 -16.83 -12.55 10.85
C PHE A 19 -16.45 -11.06 10.89
N SER A 20 -16.61 -10.43 12.06
CA SER A 20 -16.34 -8.99 12.21
C SER A 20 -14.89 -8.61 11.93
N ASN A 21 -13.92 -9.41 12.36
CA ASN A 21 -12.51 -9.19 12.08
C ASN A 21 -12.20 -9.23 10.57
N ILE A 22 -12.81 -10.14 9.83
CA ILE A 22 -12.65 -10.22 8.37
C ILE A 22 -13.21 -8.95 7.68
N ARG A 23 -14.39 -8.49 8.12
CA ARG A 23 -14.97 -7.23 7.63
C ARG A 23 -14.07 -6.03 7.92
N GLN A 24 -13.45 -5.98 9.11
CA GLN A 24 -12.50 -4.92 9.47
C GLN A 24 -11.27 -4.95 8.57
N GLU A 25 -10.67 -6.11 8.30
CA GLU A 25 -9.53 -6.24 7.40
C GLU A 25 -9.84 -5.79 5.96
N VAL A 26 -11.03 -6.10 5.46
CA VAL A 26 -11.50 -5.63 4.14
C VAL A 26 -11.68 -4.11 4.14
N ALA A 27 -12.29 -3.55 5.18
CA ALA A 27 -12.55 -2.12 5.29
C ALA A 27 -11.25 -1.31 5.38
N ILE A 28 -10.31 -1.70 6.26
CA ILE A 28 -9.03 -0.99 6.39
C ILE A 28 -8.20 -1.08 5.11
N SER A 29 -8.22 -2.23 4.43
CA SER A 29 -7.55 -2.38 3.14
C SER A 29 -8.12 -1.43 2.08
N LYS A 30 -9.45 -1.25 2.04
CA LYS A 30 -10.09 -0.28 1.14
C LYS A 30 -9.65 1.15 1.44
N CYS A 31 -9.61 1.54 2.72
CA CYS A 31 -9.16 2.86 3.14
C CYS A 31 -7.71 3.12 2.73
N GLU A 32 -6.80 2.19 3.03
CA GLU A 32 -5.38 2.32 2.72
C GLU A 32 -5.13 2.41 1.21
N ILE A 33 -5.82 1.61 0.40
CA ILE A 33 -5.74 1.69 -1.07
C ILE A 33 -6.18 3.07 -1.58
N GLU A 34 -7.30 3.60 -1.10
CA GLU A 34 -7.80 4.91 -1.54
C GLU A 34 -6.86 6.05 -1.11
N GLN A 35 -6.32 6.00 0.10
CA GLN A 35 -5.33 6.97 0.56
C GLN A 35 -4.08 6.99 -0.34
N ALA A 36 -3.49 5.83 -0.62
CA ALA A 36 -2.33 5.72 -1.49
C ALA A 36 -2.65 6.14 -2.93
N ARG A 37 -3.83 5.76 -3.44
CA ARG A 37 -4.29 6.15 -4.77
C ARG A 37 -4.43 7.66 -4.93
N LEU A 38 -5.09 8.32 -3.99
CA LEU A 38 -5.29 9.77 -4.02
C LEU A 38 -3.95 10.51 -3.90
N LEU A 39 -3.04 10.05 -3.05
CA LEU A 39 -1.70 10.62 -2.93
C LEU A 39 -0.91 10.47 -4.25
N THR A 40 -1.01 9.31 -4.90
CA THR A 40 -0.35 9.05 -6.19
C THR A 40 -0.90 9.95 -7.29
N LEU A 41 -2.22 10.12 -7.37
CA LEU A 41 -2.85 11.03 -8.33
C LEU A 41 -2.45 12.48 -8.08
N SER A 42 -2.37 12.90 -6.82
CA SER A 42 -1.89 14.24 -6.45
C SER A 42 -0.43 14.45 -6.85
N ALA A 43 0.41 13.42 -6.72
CA ALA A 43 1.81 13.49 -7.17
C ALA A 43 1.91 13.62 -8.69
N ALA A 44 1.11 12.86 -9.43
CA ALA A 44 1.06 12.93 -10.90
C ALA A 44 0.61 14.32 -11.37
N ASP A 45 -0.49 14.84 -10.82
CA ASP A 45 -0.99 16.19 -11.13
C ASP A 45 0.07 17.27 -10.86
N LYS A 46 0.78 17.16 -9.73
CA LYS A 46 1.84 18.12 -9.38
C LYS A 46 3.05 18.01 -10.32
N MET A 47 3.41 16.79 -10.74
CA MET A 47 4.47 16.58 -11.73
C MET A 47 4.11 17.19 -13.08
N ASP A 48 2.88 16.97 -13.55
CA ASP A 48 2.41 17.50 -14.84
C ASP A 48 2.38 19.03 -14.86
N LYS A 49 1.97 19.66 -13.76
CA LYS A 49 1.84 21.13 -13.66
C LYS A 49 3.15 21.86 -13.37
N LEU A 50 4.00 21.30 -12.51
CA LEU A 50 5.15 22.02 -11.95
C LEU A 50 6.50 21.34 -12.20
N GLY A 51 6.49 20.12 -12.75
CA GLY A 51 7.70 19.35 -13.01
C GLY A 51 8.30 18.65 -11.77
N ASN A 52 9.28 17.79 -12.03
CA ASN A 52 9.88 16.91 -11.03
C ASN A 52 10.49 17.64 -9.83
N LYS A 53 11.12 18.79 -10.06
CA LYS A 53 11.79 19.54 -9.01
C LYS A 53 10.84 20.01 -7.92
N GLU A 54 9.69 20.53 -8.31
CA GLU A 54 8.65 21.00 -7.38
C GLU A 54 7.81 19.86 -6.80
N ALA A 55 7.72 18.74 -7.52
CA ALA A 55 6.99 17.55 -7.07
C ALA A 55 7.83 16.59 -6.19
N LYS A 56 9.12 16.86 -5.97
CA LYS A 56 10.06 15.94 -5.30
C LYS A 56 9.58 15.41 -3.94
N ASP A 57 8.96 16.26 -3.14
CA ASP A 57 8.52 15.88 -1.78
C ASP A 57 7.31 14.94 -1.83
N ILE A 58 6.34 15.20 -2.71
CA ILE A 58 5.20 14.32 -2.88
C ILE A 58 5.58 13.00 -3.59
N ILE A 59 6.59 13.02 -4.47
CA ILE A 59 7.18 11.80 -5.05
C ILE A 59 7.83 10.95 -3.96
N ALA A 60 8.56 11.57 -3.02
CA ALA A 60 9.11 10.86 -1.87
C ALA A 60 7.99 10.25 -1.00
N MET A 61 6.90 10.98 -0.77
CA MET A 61 5.74 10.47 -0.01
C MET A 61 5.13 9.22 -0.66
N ILE A 62 4.86 9.24 -1.96
CA ILE A 62 4.27 8.07 -2.64
C ILE A 62 5.22 6.87 -2.66
N LYS A 63 6.52 7.12 -2.75
CA LYS A 63 7.54 6.07 -2.73
C LYS A 63 7.62 5.35 -1.38
N ILE A 64 7.30 6.06 -0.28
CA ILE A 64 7.19 5.49 1.06
C ILE A 64 5.84 4.79 1.25
N VAL A 65 4.74 5.49 0.91
CA VAL A 65 3.38 5.07 1.28
C VAL A 65 2.87 3.93 0.40
N ALA A 66 3.06 3.99 -0.93
CA ALA A 66 2.42 3.05 -1.83
C ALA A 66 2.95 1.60 -1.70
N PRO A 67 4.28 1.34 -1.62
CA PRO A 67 4.78 -0.01 -1.41
C PRO A 67 4.44 -0.59 -0.03
N ASP A 68 4.43 0.23 1.02
CA ASP A 68 4.05 -0.19 2.37
C ASP A 68 2.57 -0.58 2.43
N MET A 69 1.70 0.23 1.84
CA MET A 69 0.27 -0.10 1.68
C MET A 69 0.09 -1.40 0.91
N ALA A 70 0.79 -1.56 -0.22
CA ALA A 70 0.68 -2.76 -1.05
C ALA A 70 1.06 -4.02 -0.26
N LEU A 71 2.17 -4.00 0.49
CA LEU A 71 2.57 -5.10 1.36
C LEU A 71 1.49 -5.46 2.37
N LYS A 72 0.96 -4.49 3.10
CA LYS A 72 -0.07 -4.70 4.12
C LYS A 72 -1.35 -5.32 3.54
N VAL A 73 -1.82 -4.79 2.41
CA VAL A 73 -3.04 -5.28 1.76
C VAL A 73 -2.84 -6.67 1.18
N ILE A 74 -1.68 -6.95 0.57
CA ILE A 74 -1.37 -8.27 0.01
C ILE A 74 -1.23 -9.30 1.14
N ASP A 75 -0.57 -8.96 2.25
CA ASP A 75 -0.43 -9.82 3.42
C ASP A 75 -1.80 -10.23 3.98
N ARG A 76 -2.71 -9.28 4.18
CA ARG A 76 -4.09 -9.58 4.60
C ARG A 76 -4.82 -10.47 3.60
N ALA A 77 -4.61 -10.23 2.31
CA ALA A 77 -5.22 -11.06 1.27
C ALA A 77 -4.70 -12.50 1.32
N ILE A 78 -3.39 -12.69 1.50
CA ILE A 78 -2.76 -14.01 1.69
C ILE A 78 -3.36 -14.70 2.91
N GLN A 79 -3.45 -14.00 4.03
CA GLN A 79 -4.00 -14.54 5.28
C GLN A 79 -5.45 -15.02 5.10
N ILE A 80 -6.29 -14.24 4.42
CA ILE A 80 -7.71 -14.59 4.17
C ILE A 80 -7.85 -15.73 3.16
N LEU A 81 -6.98 -15.82 2.16
CA LEU A 81 -6.97 -16.91 1.19
C LEU A 81 -6.37 -18.21 1.76
N GLY A 82 -5.53 -18.11 2.79
CA GLY A 82 -4.82 -19.26 3.36
C GLY A 82 -3.84 -19.86 2.37
N GLY A 83 -3.73 -21.18 2.28
CA GLY A 83 -2.82 -21.88 1.39
C GLY A 83 -2.89 -21.44 -0.08
N LYS A 84 -4.07 -21.06 -0.58
CA LYS A 84 -4.22 -20.48 -1.92
C LYS A 84 -3.50 -19.14 -2.09
N GLY A 85 -3.32 -18.38 -1.01
CA GLY A 85 -2.64 -17.08 -1.05
C GLY A 85 -1.13 -17.20 -1.26
N VAL A 86 -0.52 -18.29 -0.80
CA VAL A 86 0.92 -18.54 -0.94
C VAL A 86 1.25 -19.51 -2.09
N GLY A 87 0.26 -20.26 -2.54
CA GLY A 87 0.39 -21.24 -3.63
C GLY A 87 0.33 -20.62 -5.03
N PRO A 88 0.51 -21.45 -6.06
CA PRO A 88 0.49 -21.00 -7.47
C PRO A 88 -0.90 -20.61 -7.98
N ASP A 89 -1.96 -20.89 -7.23
CA ASP A 89 -3.34 -20.56 -7.62
C ASP A 89 -3.62 -19.04 -7.71
N THR A 90 -2.75 -18.24 -7.10
CA THR A 90 -2.84 -16.77 -7.14
C THR A 90 -1.45 -16.15 -7.32
N HIS A 91 -1.40 -14.90 -7.78
CA HIS A 91 -0.15 -14.16 -7.89
C HIS A 91 0.23 -13.39 -6.61
N LEU A 92 -0.47 -13.62 -5.48
CA LEU A 92 -0.30 -12.80 -4.28
C LEU A 92 1.11 -12.91 -3.68
N ALA A 93 1.66 -14.12 -3.58
CA ALA A 93 3.03 -14.32 -3.07
C ALA A 93 4.07 -13.61 -3.96
N HIS A 94 3.89 -13.65 -5.28
CA HIS A 94 4.75 -12.93 -6.22
C HIS A 94 4.61 -11.41 -6.06
N TYR A 95 3.39 -10.90 -5.98
CA TYR A 95 3.14 -9.47 -5.76
C TYR A 95 3.65 -8.99 -4.40
N PHE A 96 3.61 -9.85 -3.37
CA PHE A 96 4.22 -9.54 -2.08
C PHE A 96 5.73 -9.31 -2.22
N ALA A 97 6.43 -10.20 -2.93
CA ALA A 97 7.86 -10.06 -3.18
C ALA A 97 8.19 -8.78 -3.98
N ILE A 98 7.39 -8.48 -5.02
CA ILE A 98 7.55 -7.24 -5.80
C ILE A 98 7.31 -6.01 -4.91
N ALA A 99 6.24 -5.96 -4.15
CA ALA A 99 5.95 -4.83 -3.27
C ALA A 99 7.06 -4.63 -2.23
N ARG A 100 7.65 -5.73 -1.71
CA ARG A 100 8.81 -5.67 -0.80
C ARG A 100 10.05 -5.13 -1.50
N MET A 101 10.31 -5.56 -2.73
CA MET A 101 11.42 -5.06 -3.54
C MET A 101 11.28 -3.56 -3.81
N LEU A 102 10.08 -3.05 -4.07
CA LEU A 102 9.83 -1.63 -4.33
C LEU A 102 10.21 -0.72 -3.15
N ARG A 103 10.31 -1.23 -1.94
CA ARG A 103 10.83 -0.49 -0.78
C ARG A 103 12.36 -0.35 -0.76
N LEU A 104 13.04 -1.05 -1.66
CA LEU A 104 14.51 -1.04 -1.79
C LEU A 104 14.96 -0.41 -3.12
N ALA A 105 14.21 -0.65 -4.21
CA ALA A 105 14.52 -0.19 -5.55
C ALA A 105 14.41 1.34 -5.66
N ASP A 106 15.25 1.93 -6.50
CA ASP A 106 15.30 3.39 -6.76
C ASP A 106 15.47 4.24 -5.50
N GLY A 107 16.24 3.73 -4.55
CA GLY A 107 16.46 4.26 -3.22
C GLY A 107 15.55 3.62 -2.17
N PRO A 108 16.14 3.13 -1.07
CA PRO A 108 15.37 2.55 0.03
C PRO A 108 14.51 3.61 0.75
N ASP A 109 13.51 3.15 1.49
CA ASP A 109 12.58 4.01 2.24
C ASP A 109 13.30 5.07 3.07
N GLU A 110 14.41 4.70 3.72
CA GLU A 110 15.20 5.57 4.59
C GLU A 110 15.77 6.79 3.87
N VAL A 111 16.16 6.65 2.60
CA VAL A 111 16.66 7.78 1.78
C VAL A 111 15.53 8.75 1.50
N HIS A 112 14.35 8.26 1.13
CA HIS A 112 13.19 9.12 0.87
C HIS A 112 12.68 9.78 2.14
N MET A 113 12.64 9.06 3.27
CA MET A 113 12.26 9.60 4.58
C MET A 113 13.24 10.68 5.04
N TYR A 114 14.55 10.47 4.90
CA TYR A 114 15.57 11.45 5.23
C TYR A 114 15.42 12.74 4.42
N GLN A 115 15.28 12.61 3.10
CA GLN A 115 15.15 13.77 2.20
C GLN A 115 13.86 14.55 2.48
N LEU A 116 12.74 13.86 2.64
CA LEU A 116 11.45 14.47 2.94
C LEU A 116 11.48 15.18 4.30
N GLY A 117 11.97 14.51 5.35
CA GLY A 117 12.09 15.09 6.69
C GLY A 117 12.95 16.37 6.69
N LYS A 118 14.10 16.33 5.97
CA LYS A 118 14.96 17.50 5.80
C LYS A 118 14.25 18.66 5.08
N SER A 119 13.46 18.36 4.03
CA SER A 119 12.69 19.36 3.29
C SER A 119 11.65 20.03 4.19
N VAL A 120 10.88 19.23 4.93
CA VAL A 120 9.85 19.70 5.86
C VAL A 120 10.46 20.59 6.95
N ILE A 121 11.51 20.13 7.65
CA ILE A 121 12.17 20.90 8.72
C ILE A 121 12.67 22.25 8.20
N ARG A 122 13.30 22.26 7.00
CA ARG A 122 13.80 23.50 6.40
C ARG A 122 12.70 24.50 6.05
N SER A 123 11.49 24.05 5.74
CA SER A 123 10.38 24.96 5.43
C SER A 123 9.92 25.76 6.65
N TYR A 124 10.07 25.21 7.86
CA TYR A 124 9.77 25.91 9.10
C TYR A 124 10.92 26.78 9.63
N GLY A 125 12.17 26.50 9.25
CA GLY A 125 13.35 27.29 9.66
C GLY A 125 13.58 28.57 8.85
N LYS A 126 12.72 28.87 7.88
CA LYS A 126 12.75 30.11 7.08
C LYS A 126 11.74 31.16 7.55
N LEU A 127 11.08 30.89 8.69
CA LEU A 127 10.26 31.86 9.41
C LEU A 127 11.11 32.63 10.42
#